data_4623ad99eedf1f02b0938cc369848cbc
#
_entry.id   4623ad99eedf1f02b0938cc369848cbc
#
_cell.length_a   1.000
_cell.length_b   1.000
_cell.length_c   1.000
_cell.angle_alpha   90.00
_cell.angle_beta   90.00
_cell.angle_gamma   90.00
#
_symmetry.space_group_name_H-M   'P 1'
#
loop_
_entity.id
_entity.type
_entity.pdbx_description
1 polymer ?
#
loop_
_entity_poly.entity_id
_entity_poly.type
_entity_poly.pdbx_seq_one_letter_code
_entity_poly.pdbx_strand_id
1 'polypeptide(L)'
;MGKIVFYEDRNFQGRSYECMSDCSDMSSYLSRCHSCRVESGCFMVYDRPNYMGNQYFMRRGEYADYMSMFGWSGAIRSCRMIPMYRGQFRMRIYERENFGGQMYELMDDCDSIMDRYRMSDCMSCNVMDGHWLMYEQPHYRGRMMYMRPGEYRSFRDMGFSGMRFMSMRRIMDMC
;
A
#
# COMPACT_ATOMS: atom_id res chain seq x y z
N MET A 1 17.65 -5.82 3.56
CA MET A 1 17.09 -4.63 4.21
C MET A 1 16.82 -3.54 3.20
N GLY A 2 15.80 -2.76 3.44
CA GLY A 2 15.41 -1.71 2.50
C GLY A 2 16.03 -0.36 2.81
N LYS A 3 16.23 0.44 1.78
CA LYS A 3 16.67 1.82 1.90
C LYS A 3 15.97 2.69 0.87
N ILE A 4 15.35 3.77 1.35
CA ILE A 4 14.73 4.79 0.51
C ILE A 4 15.28 6.15 0.88
N VAL A 5 15.55 6.99 -0.13
CA VAL A 5 16.00 8.37 0.06
C VAL A 5 14.93 9.30 -0.47
N PHE A 6 14.42 10.15 0.40
CA PHE A 6 13.42 11.17 0.06
C PHE A 6 14.07 12.51 -0.18
N TYR A 7 13.55 13.27 -1.14
CA TYR A 7 14.06 14.59 -1.52
C TYR A 7 12.93 15.64 -1.44
N GLU A 8 13.27 16.84 -1.03
CA GLU A 8 12.30 17.93 -0.90
C GLU A 8 11.63 18.28 -2.21
N ASP A 9 12.41 18.34 -3.29
CA ASP A 9 11.93 18.82 -4.57
C ASP A 9 11.91 17.70 -5.61
N ARG A 10 11.33 18.00 -6.77
CA ARG A 10 11.34 17.09 -7.91
C ARG A 10 12.76 16.82 -8.38
N ASN A 11 12.92 15.74 -9.11
CA ASN A 11 14.18 15.36 -9.74
C ASN A 11 15.34 15.25 -8.75
N PHE A 12 15.03 14.76 -7.54
CA PHE A 12 16.03 14.45 -6.51
C PHE A 12 16.82 15.68 -6.06
N GLN A 13 16.15 16.81 -5.98
CA GLN A 13 16.74 18.08 -5.58
C GLN A 13 16.32 18.47 -4.17
N GLY A 14 17.08 19.42 -3.58
CA GLY A 14 16.82 19.91 -2.24
C GLY A 14 17.41 18.99 -1.18
N ARG A 15 17.01 19.22 0.07
CA ARG A 15 17.47 18.39 1.18
C ARG A 15 16.94 16.97 1.03
N SER A 16 17.66 16.01 1.59
CA SER A 16 17.30 14.61 1.54
C SER A 16 17.22 14.00 2.93
N TYR A 17 16.48 12.90 3.03
CA TYR A 17 16.37 12.11 4.25
C TYR A 17 16.36 10.63 3.89
N GLU A 18 17.28 9.87 4.49
CA GLU A 18 17.36 8.43 4.30
C GLU A 18 16.49 7.70 5.33
N CYS A 19 15.78 6.67 4.87
CA CYS A 19 14.94 5.86 5.72
C CYS A 19 15.22 4.39 5.48
N MET A 20 15.51 3.64 6.55
CA MET A 20 15.80 2.21 6.49
C MET A 20 14.85 1.42 7.40
N SER A 21 13.75 2.03 7.79
CA SER A 21 12.72 1.44 8.63
C SER A 21 11.41 2.20 8.45
N ASP A 22 10.39 1.84 9.20
CA ASP A 22 9.15 2.61 9.23
C ASP A 22 9.41 4.01 9.77
N CYS A 23 8.76 4.99 9.18
CA CYS A 23 8.79 6.38 9.65
C CYS A 23 7.36 6.90 9.70
N SER A 24 6.86 7.16 10.90
CA SER A 24 5.49 7.58 11.10
C SER A 24 5.21 9.03 10.72
N ASP A 25 6.24 9.88 10.73
CA ASP A 25 6.08 11.29 10.35
C ASP A 25 7.43 11.86 9.92
N MET A 26 7.52 12.22 8.66
CA MET A 26 8.75 12.80 8.07
C MET A 26 8.80 14.31 8.15
N SER A 27 7.77 14.96 8.68
CA SER A 27 7.67 16.42 8.72
C SER A 27 8.79 17.07 9.52
N SER A 28 9.35 16.36 10.50
CA SER A 28 10.48 16.87 11.29
C SER A 28 11.81 16.83 10.55
N TYR A 29 11.90 16.09 9.45
CA TYR A 29 13.14 15.94 8.67
C TYR A 29 13.11 16.74 7.37
N LEU A 30 11.96 16.76 6.70
CA LEU A 30 11.78 17.48 5.45
C LEU A 30 10.50 18.30 5.51
N SER A 31 10.56 19.57 5.07
CA SER A 31 9.38 20.43 5.04
C SER A 31 8.43 20.07 3.91
N ARG A 32 8.93 19.43 2.86
CA ARG A 32 8.18 18.91 1.72
C ARG A 32 8.91 17.70 1.16
N CYS A 33 8.23 16.93 0.32
CA CYS A 33 8.82 15.74 -0.29
C CYS A 33 8.13 15.47 -1.62
N HIS A 34 8.87 15.60 -2.74
CA HIS A 34 8.31 15.47 -4.07
C HIS A 34 8.99 14.43 -4.95
N SER A 35 10.09 13.83 -4.49
CA SER A 35 10.76 12.75 -5.22
C SER A 35 11.46 11.82 -4.24
N CYS A 36 11.78 10.63 -4.70
CA CYS A 36 12.55 9.67 -3.90
C CYS A 36 13.24 8.64 -4.78
N ARG A 37 14.23 7.96 -4.19
CA ARG A 37 14.88 6.80 -4.77
C ARG A 37 14.77 5.64 -3.79
N VAL A 38 14.24 4.52 -4.25
CA VAL A 38 14.29 3.27 -3.52
C VAL A 38 15.55 2.54 -3.97
N GLU A 39 16.55 2.50 -3.12
CA GLU A 39 17.83 1.88 -3.45
C GLU A 39 17.80 0.37 -3.26
N SER A 40 17.03 -0.10 -2.29
CA SER A 40 16.84 -1.53 -2.04
C SER A 40 15.52 -1.74 -1.30
N GLY A 41 14.96 -2.94 -1.44
CA GLY A 41 13.73 -3.32 -0.76
C GLY A 41 12.48 -2.73 -1.40
N CYS A 42 11.38 -2.83 -0.65
CA CYS A 42 10.08 -2.31 -1.06
C CYS A 42 9.49 -1.47 0.08
N PHE A 43 8.79 -0.41 -0.30
CA PHE A 43 8.18 0.50 0.65
C PHE A 43 6.75 0.81 0.27
N MET A 44 5.94 1.05 1.28
CA MET A 44 4.66 1.69 1.15
C MET A 44 4.80 3.12 1.60
N VAL A 45 4.42 4.09 0.76
CA VAL A 45 4.48 5.51 1.11
C VAL A 45 3.08 6.07 1.23
N TYR A 46 2.92 7.06 2.12
CA TYR A 46 1.62 7.63 2.49
C TYR A 46 1.70 9.14 2.42
N ASP A 47 0.62 9.78 1.98
CA ASP A 47 0.58 11.25 1.88
C ASP A 47 0.21 11.94 3.19
N ARG A 48 -0.05 11.18 4.26
CA ARG A 48 -0.35 11.71 5.60
C ARG A 48 0.50 11.00 6.64
N PRO A 49 0.70 11.64 7.81
CA PRO A 49 1.40 10.98 8.91
C PRO A 49 0.66 9.74 9.42
N ASN A 50 1.36 8.90 10.14
CA ASN A 50 0.84 7.70 10.79
C ASN A 50 0.22 6.70 9.83
N TYR A 51 0.80 6.61 8.62
CA TYR A 51 0.41 5.60 7.63
C TYR A 51 -1.05 5.76 7.20
N MET A 52 -1.48 6.99 7.05
CA MET A 52 -2.84 7.33 6.66
C MET A 52 -2.88 8.01 5.29
N GLY A 53 -4.08 8.11 4.74
CA GLY A 53 -4.31 8.77 3.46
C GLY A 53 -4.02 7.87 2.27
N ASN A 54 -3.69 8.49 1.14
CA ASN A 54 -3.36 7.75 -0.07
C ASN A 54 -2.05 7.00 0.11
N GLN A 55 -1.99 5.80 -0.48
CA GLN A 55 -0.83 4.93 -0.36
C GLN A 55 -0.31 4.57 -1.75
N TYR A 56 0.99 4.34 -1.85
CA TYR A 56 1.58 3.89 -3.10
C TYR A 56 2.72 2.89 -2.82
N PHE A 57 2.70 1.78 -3.54
CA PHE A 57 3.72 0.74 -3.43
C PHE A 57 4.92 1.12 -4.29
N MET A 58 6.10 1.16 -3.67
CA MET A 58 7.35 1.50 -4.33
C MET A 58 8.35 0.36 -4.21
N ARG A 59 8.74 -0.20 -5.35
CA ARG A 59 9.86 -1.12 -5.47
C ARG A 59 11.11 -0.34 -5.83
N ARG A 60 12.25 -1.02 -5.88
CA ARG A 60 13.52 -0.43 -6.29
C ARG A 60 13.35 0.40 -7.57
N GLY A 61 13.83 1.62 -7.54
CA GLY A 61 13.72 2.54 -8.68
C GLY A 61 13.75 3.99 -8.29
N GLU A 62 13.58 4.83 -9.28
CA GLU A 62 13.58 6.29 -9.15
C GLU A 62 12.18 6.85 -9.40
N TYR A 63 11.76 7.76 -8.52
CA TYR A 63 10.44 8.38 -8.57
C TYR A 63 10.67 9.90 -8.56
N ALA A 64 10.81 10.46 -9.76
CA ALA A 64 11.31 11.82 -9.94
C ALA A 64 10.28 12.90 -9.62
N ASP A 65 8.99 12.59 -9.80
CA ASP A 65 7.93 13.57 -9.58
C ASP A 65 6.60 12.84 -9.29
N TYR A 66 6.12 12.91 -8.04
CA TYR A 66 4.91 12.22 -7.64
C TYR A 66 3.66 12.73 -8.35
N MET A 67 3.62 14.02 -8.66
CA MET A 67 2.47 14.59 -9.36
C MET A 67 2.32 13.98 -10.76
N SER A 68 3.40 13.90 -11.52
CA SER A 68 3.34 13.38 -12.89
C SER A 68 3.22 11.85 -12.92
N MET A 69 3.72 11.15 -11.89
CA MET A 69 3.73 9.69 -11.89
C MET A 69 2.42 9.08 -11.39
N PHE A 70 1.82 9.62 -10.36
CA PHE A 70 0.57 9.06 -9.78
C PHE A 70 -0.40 10.14 -9.27
N GLY A 71 -0.23 11.37 -9.68
CA GLY A 71 -1.22 12.43 -9.45
C GLY A 71 -1.28 12.98 -8.03
N TRP A 72 -0.27 12.72 -7.21
CA TRP A 72 -0.26 13.26 -5.85
C TRP A 72 0.22 14.70 -5.83
N SER A 73 -0.63 15.59 -5.36
CA SER A 73 -0.31 17.01 -5.22
C SER A 73 0.36 17.32 -3.86
N GLY A 74 0.22 16.42 -2.90
CA GLY A 74 0.82 16.56 -1.57
C GLY A 74 2.13 15.81 -1.42
N ALA A 75 2.89 16.18 -0.40
CA ALA A 75 4.14 15.51 -0.07
C ALA A 75 3.88 14.16 0.59
N ILE A 76 4.85 13.26 0.49
CA ILE A 76 4.86 12.04 1.29
C ILE A 76 5.15 12.43 2.74
N ARG A 77 4.38 11.87 3.68
CA ARG A 77 4.49 12.18 5.10
C ARG A 77 4.91 11.00 5.97
N SER A 78 4.68 9.78 5.51
CA SER A 78 5.08 8.58 6.25
C SER A 78 5.40 7.45 5.28
N CYS A 79 6.14 6.45 5.76
CA CYS A 79 6.46 5.26 4.97
C CYS A 79 6.60 4.04 5.85
N ARG A 80 6.28 2.88 5.29
CA ARG A 80 6.56 1.57 5.90
C ARG A 80 7.51 0.79 5.02
N MET A 81 8.46 0.13 5.64
CA MET A 81 9.30 -0.84 4.94
C MET A 81 8.57 -2.18 4.91
N ILE A 82 8.39 -2.72 3.72
CA ILE A 82 7.74 -4.03 3.57
C ILE A 82 8.80 -5.10 3.77
N PRO A 83 8.59 -6.03 4.73
CA PRO A 83 9.56 -7.10 4.95
C PRO A 83 9.60 -8.07 3.77
N MET A 84 10.76 -8.65 3.52
CA MET A 84 10.89 -9.76 2.57
C MET A 84 10.15 -10.96 3.14
N TYR A 85 9.29 -11.56 2.33
CA TYR A 85 8.49 -12.70 2.74
C TYR A 85 8.51 -13.78 1.66
N ARG A 86 8.76 -15.03 2.06
CA ARG A 86 8.88 -16.17 1.14
C ARG A 86 8.00 -17.35 1.49
N GLY A 87 7.12 -17.21 2.46
CA GLY A 87 6.22 -18.27 2.87
C GLY A 87 4.98 -18.37 2.01
N GLN A 88 3.99 -19.07 2.51
CA GLN A 88 2.67 -19.15 1.88
C GLN A 88 1.94 -17.83 2.03
N PHE A 89 1.05 -17.55 1.06
CA PHE A 89 0.16 -16.40 1.12
C PHE A 89 -1.24 -16.90 1.37
N ARG A 90 -1.93 -16.28 2.33
CA ARG A 90 -3.30 -16.66 2.63
C ARG A 90 -4.06 -15.49 3.23
N MET A 91 -5.20 -15.16 2.64
CA MET A 91 -6.10 -14.16 3.19
C MET A 91 -7.56 -14.58 2.99
N ARG A 92 -8.43 -14.07 3.85
CA ARG A 92 -9.87 -14.23 3.71
C ARG A 92 -10.50 -12.88 3.44
N ILE A 93 -11.34 -12.83 2.43
CA ILE A 93 -12.10 -11.63 2.06
C ILE A 93 -13.56 -11.85 2.40
N TYR A 94 -14.23 -10.77 2.83
CA TYR A 94 -15.61 -10.81 3.27
C TYR A 94 -16.43 -9.76 2.53
N GLU A 95 -17.66 -10.09 2.23
CA GLU A 95 -18.59 -9.25 1.49
C GLU A 95 -18.95 -7.98 2.25
N ARG A 96 -19.08 -8.05 3.57
CA ARG A 96 -19.48 -6.93 4.42
C ARG A 96 -18.45 -6.64 5.50
N GLU A 97 -18.62 -5.50 6.18
CA GLU A 97 -17.79 -5.15 7.32
C GLU A 97 -17.90 -6.17 8.43
N ASN A 98 -16.95 -6.17 9.32
CA ASN A 98 -16.89 -7.04 10.52
C ASN A 98 -16.97 -8.53 10.18
N PHE A 99 -16.34 -8.90 9.05
CA PHE A 99 -16.27 -10.30 8.59
C PHE A 99 -17.66 -10.89 8.33
N GLY A 100 -18.58 -10.07 7.82
CA GLY A 100 -19.94 -10.47 7.50
C GLY A 100 -20.11 -10.86 6.04
N GLY A 101 -21.20 -11.57 5.78
CA GLY A 101 -21.56 -11.99 4.44
C GLY A 101 -20.75 -13.17 3.94
N GLN A 102 -20.68 -13.29 2.62
CA GLN A 102 -19.92 -14.36 1.98
C GLN A 102 -18.42 -14.17 2.25
N MET A 103 -17.73 -15.29 2.38
CA MET A 103 -16.29 -15.33 2.62
C MET A 103 -15.61 -16.21 1.59
N TYR A 104 -14.47 -15.76 1.08
CA TYR A 104 -13.61 -16.56 0.22
C TYR A 104 -12.17 -16.49 0.71
N GLU A 105 -11.47 -17.61 0.62
CA GLU A 105 -10.06 -17.68 0.98
C GLU A 105 -9.21 -17.64 -0.29
N LEU A 106 -8.18 -16.79 -0.27
CA LEU A 106 -7.26 -16.62 -1.39
C LEU A 106 -5.85 -17.03 -0.97
N MET A 107 -5.16 -17.72 -1.89
CA MET A 107 -3.76 -18.09 -1.75
C MET A 107 -2.93 -17.57 -2.92
N ASP A 108 -3.54 -16.88 -3.86
CA ASP A 108 -2.91 -16.35 -5.07
C ASP A 108 -3.54 -15.01 -5.45
N ASP A 109 -3.03 -14.41 -6.51
CA ASP A 109 -3.55 -13.14 -7.01
C ASP A 109 -4.97 -13.32 -7.55
N CYS A 110 -5.80 -12.29 -7.34
CA CYS A 110 -7.16 -12.26 -7.88
C CYS A 110 -7.37 -10.92 -8.57
N ASP A 111 -7.45 -10.91 -9.88
CA ASP A 111 -7.59 -9.68 -10.65
C ASP A 111 -9.04 -9.18 -10.71
N SER A 112 -10.02 -10.00 -10.32
CA SER A 112 -11.41 -9.58 -10.20
C SER A 112 -12.18 -10.54 -9.30
N ILE A 113 -12.60 -10.06 -8.13
CA ILE A 113 -13.42 -10.86 -7.22
C ILE A 113 -14.83 -11.08 -7.79
N MET A 114 -15.31 -10.16 -8.61
CA MET A 114 -16.58 -10.33 -9.30
C MET A 114 -16.53 -11.49 -10.28
N ASP A 115 -15.50 -11.56 -11.11
CA ASP A 115 -15.38 -12.62 -12.11
C ASP A 115 -15.12 -13.97 -11.46
N ARG A 116 -14.27 -14.02 -10.44
CA ARG A 116 -13.86 -15.28 -9.83
C ARG A 116 -14.89 -15.83 -8.85
N TYR A 117 -15.54 -14.96 -8.06
CA TYR A 117 -16.41 -15.37 -6.94
C TYR A 117 -17.82 -14.83 -7.03
N ARG A 118 -18.13 -13.99 -8.02
CA ARG A 118 -19.40 -13.25 -8.08
C ARG A 118 -19.61 -12.37 -6.85
N MET A 119 -18.53 -11.94 -6.23
CA MET A 119 -18.56 -11.03 -5.10
C MET A 119 -18.43 -9.60 -5.62
N SER A 120 -19.44 -8.76 -5.34
CA SER A 120 -19.43 -7.38 -5.82
C SER A 120 -18.53 -6.46 -4.99
N ASP A 121 -18.39 -6.75 -3.72
CA ASP A 121 -17.66 -5.89 -2.78
C ASP A 121 -16.86 -6.74 -1.81
N CYS A 122 -15.64 -6.26 -1.48
CA CYS A 122 -14.89 -6.73 -0.32
C CYS A 122 -14.82 -5.56 0.66
N MET A 123 -15.41 -5.70 1.83
CA MET A 123 -15.51 -4.63 2.82
C MET A 123 -14.79 -4.93 4.13
N SER A 124 -14.28 -6.13 4.29
CA SER A 124 -13.40 -6.51 5.39
C SER A 124 -12.55 -7.70 4.96
N CYS A 125 -11.44 -7.90 5.64
CA CYS A 125 -10.56 -9.02 5.33
C CYS A 125 -9.73 -9.42 6.54
N ASN A 126 -9.20 -10.64 6.48
CA ASN A 126 -8.26 -11.17 7.46
C ASN A 126 -7.06 -11.72 6.69
N VAL A 127 -5.88 -11.12 6.88
CA VAL A 127 -4.64 -11.60 6.28
C VAL A 127 -3.98 -12.53 7.28
N MET A 128 -3.88 -13.81 6.95
CA MET A 128 -3.22 -14.78 7.80
C MET A 128 -1.73 -14.88 7.49
N ASP A 129 -1.37 -14.92 6.22
CA ASP A 129 0.01 -15.14 5.80
C ASP A 129 0.38 -14.22 4.64
N GLY A 130 1.56 -13.62 4.73
CA GLY A 130 2.13 -12.81 3.67
C GLY A 130 1.66 -11.36 3.67
N HIS A 131 2.13 -10.63 2.68
CA HIS A 131 1.86 -9.21 2.51
C HIS A 131 1.17 -9.01 1.17
N TRP A 132 0.10 -8.22 1.16
CA TRP A 132 -0.79 -8.09 0.02
C TRP A 132 -1.03 -6.64 -0.34
N LEU A 133 -1.39 -6.40 -1.59
CA LEU A 133 -1.96 -5.13 -2.03
C LEU A 133 -3.39 -5.36 -2.48
N MET A 134 -4.31 -4.50 -2.02
CA MET A 134 -5.69 -4.49 -2.46
C MET A 134 -5.96 -3.22 -3.27
N TYR A 135 -6.77 -3.34 -4.30
CA TYR A 135 -7.07 -2.26 -5.24
C TYR A 135 -8.57 -2.03 -5.32
N GLU A 136 -8.98 -0.76 -5.42
CA GLU A 136 -10.39 -0.41 -5.45
C GLU A 136 -11.12 -0.88 -6.71
N GLN A 137 -10.39 -1.09 -7.81
CA GLN A 137 -10.95 -1.52 -9.09
C GLN A 137 -10.41 -2.89 -9.50
N PRO A 138 -11.10 -3.59 -10.42
CA PRO A 138 -10.55 -4.80 -10.99
C PRO A 138 -9.23 -4.55 -11.74
N HIS A 139 -8.48 -5.62 -11.93
CA HIS A 139 -7.24 -5.63 -12.71
C HIS A 139 -6.16 -4.73 -12.11
N TYR A 140 -6.12 -4.65 -10.76
CA TYR A 140 -5.07 -3.95 -10.02
C TYR A 140 -5.01 -2.46 -10.38
N ARG A 141 -6.17 -1.82 -10.46
CA ARG A 141 -6.30 -0.40 -10.81
C ARG A 141 -6.95 0.38 -9.69
N GLY A 142 -6.78 1.72 -9.78
CA GLY A 142 -7.32 2.63 -8.79
C GLY A 142 -6.43 2.73 -7.56
N ARG A 143 -7.02 3.23 -6.48
CA ARG A 143 -6.28 3.38 -5.24
C ARG A 143 -5.93 2.01 -4.67
N MET A 144 -4.77 1.94 -4.04
CA MET A 144 -4.28 0.68 -3.46
C MET A 144 -4.13 0.82 -1.95
N MET A 145 -4.12 -0.32 -1.28
CA MET A 145 -3.93 -0.39 0.15
C MET A 145 -3.06 -1.58 0.51
N TYR A 146 -2.05 -1.32 1.35
CA TYR A 146 -1.16 -2.36 1.86
C TYR A 146 -1.83 -3.11 3.01
N MET A 147 -1.85 -4.43 2.90
CA MET A 147 -2.40 -5.35 3.89
C MET A 147 -1.32 -6.29 4.38
N ARG A 148 -0.93 -6.13 5.64
CA ARG A 148 -0.02 -7.06 6.32
C ARG A 148 -0.84 -7.99 7.20
N PRO A 149 -0.25 -9.06 7.76
CA PRO A 149 -0.99 -9.99 8.61
C PRO A 149 -1.76 -9.26 9.71
N GLY A 150 -3.04 -9.59 9.84
CA GLY A 150 -3.93 -8.97 10.79
C GLY A 150 -5.38 -8.97 10.33
N GLU A 151 -6.23 -8.45 11.17
CA GLU A 151 -7.67 -8.32 10.92
C GLU A 151 -8.01 -6.89 10.52
N TYR A 152 -8.81 -6.75 9.46
CA TYR A 152 -9.26 -5.47 8.93
C TYR A 152 -10.79 -5.48 8.91
N ARG A 153 -11.41 -5.03 10.00
CA ARG A 153 -12.87 -5.09 10.19
C ARG A 153 -13.60 -4.09 9.32
N SER A 154 -12.94 -2.98 9.00
CA SER A 154 -13.49 -1.89 8.19
C SER A 154 -12.33 -1.11 7.60
N PHE A 155 -12.51 -0.59 6.39
CA PHE A 155 -11.49 0.24 5.76
C PHE A 155 -11.67 1.73 6.05
N ARG A 156 -12.76 2.10 6.72
CA ARG A 156 -13.04 3.49 7.12
C ARG A 156 -12.00 4.03 8.08
N ASP A 157 -11.58 3.21 9.05
CA ASP A 157 -10.61 3.62 10.07
C ASP A 157 -9.23 3.93 9.49
N MET A 158 -8.99 3.54 8.24
CA MET A 158 -7.72 3.76 7.54
C MET A 158 -7.82 4.92 6.53
N GLY A 159 -8.89 5.70 6.59
CA GLY A 159 -9.08 6.84 5.71
C GLY A 159 -9.75 6.53 4.38
N PHE A 160 -10.33 5.33 4.22
CA PHE A 160 -10.99 4.89 3.00
C PHE A 160 -12.50 4.76 3.21
N SER A 161 -13.15 5.87 3.56
CA SER A 161 -14.58 5.90 3.78
C SER A 161 -15.34 5.48 2.51
N GLY A 162 -16.24 4.49 2.66
CA GLY A 162 -17.05 3.99 1.55
C GLY A 162 -16.28 3.23 0.49
N MET A 163 -15.04 2.89 0.74
CA MET A 163 -14.20 2.23 -0.25
C MET A 163 -14.44 0.73 -0.24
N ARG A 164 -14.42 0.16 -1.42
CA ARG A 164 -14.50 -1.29 -1.67
C ARG A 164 -13.29 -1.72 -2.45
N PHE A 165 -12.88 -2.96 -2.26
CA PHE A 165 -11.76 -3.51 -2.99
C PHE A 165 -12.24 -4.61 -3.93
N MET A 166 -11.77 -4.57 -5.18
CA MET A 166 -12.23 -5.44 -6.26
C MET A 166 -11.14 -6.39 -6.77
N SER A 167 -9.89 -6.11 -6.46
CA SER A 167 -8.76 -6.98 -6.82
C SER A 167 -7.70 -6.92 -5.74
N MET A 168 -6.88 -7.96 -5.68
CA MET A 168 -5.81 -8.05 -4.71
C MET A 168 -4.68 -8.92 -5.25
N ARG A 169 -3.44 -8.59 -4.88
CA ARG A 169 -2.29 -9.38 -5.28
C ARG A 169 -1.29 -9.53 -4.15
N ARG A 170 -0.56 -10.61 -4.20
CA ARG A 170 0.53 -10.90 -3.28
C ARG A 170 1.70 -9.97 -3.59
N ILE A 171 2.40 -9.53 -2.55
CA ILE A 171 3.66 -8.82 -2.73
C ILE A 171 4.75 -9.90 -2.76
N MET A 172 5.14 -10.28 -3.97
CA MET A 172 6.16 -11.29 -4.21
C MET A 172 7.48 -10.70 -4.68
N ASP A 173 7.54 -9.38 -4.78
CA ASP A 173 8.73 -8.66 -5.20
C ASP A 173 9.88 -8.92 -4.22
N MET A 174 11.10 -8.81 -4.72
CA MET A 174 12.31 -8.93 -3.90
C MET A 174 12.44 -7.69 -3.03
N CYS A 175 11.87 -7.76 -1.87
CA CYS A 175 11.86 -6.63 -0.92
C CYS A 175 13.00 -6.65 0.12
#